data_6c920e8936790270cfdc3d19d35ded12
#
_entry.id   6c920e8936790270cfdc3d19d35ded12
#
_cell.length_a   1.000
_cell.length_b   1.000
_cell.length_c   1.000
_cell.angle_alpha   90.00
_cell.angle_beta   90.00
_cell.angle_gamma   90.00
#
_symmetry.space_group_name_H-M   'P 1'
#
loop_
_entity.id
_entity.type
_entity.pdbx_description
1 polymer ?
#
loop_
_entity_poly.entity_id
_entity_poly.type
_entity_poly.pdbx_seq_one_letter_code
_entity_poly.pdbx_strand_id
1 'polypeptide(L)'
;HRDLAGGVVRVLHNLSFIDDPTRIFRAVRYETRYGFRMDAHTFGLAKACVEMDLVGELSSARVRDELQALLSEERAADSVRRMAELGIDRAIHSHLAADEEAVRLIEAVDSLREAYAPEAPAWRLRLAVLARRLSSTEVLDWAEGLKLRRRDAERIADAVAVAPRLQDLVGATKEPAALWQRVAPHDPDGALLALATSKGRARKRLERYFEELRDVTLEISGGDLAELGLGESPQVGAVLEELRRRKLNGELDGRAAEIEAAKELLSA
;
A
#
# COMPACT_ATOMS: atom_id res chain seq x y z
N HIS A 1 11.56 9.84 -35.49
CA HIS A 1 12.32 11.06 -35.09
C HIS A 1 11.43 12.27 -34.85
N ARG A 2 10.43 12.55 -35.73
CA ARG A 2 9.57 13.74 -35.62
C ARG A 2 8.66 13.71 -34.41
N ASP A 3 8.01 12.58 -34.16
CA ASP A 3 7.12 12.39 -32.98
C ASP A 3 7.91 12.42 -31.68
N LEU A 4 9.10 11.83 -31.67
CA LEU A 4 10.00 11.87 -30.51
C LEU A 4 10.42 13.32 -30.18
N ALA A 5 10.79 14.10 -31.18
CA ALA A 5 11.16 15.50 -30.97
C ALA A 5 9.96 16.36 -30.53
N GLY A 6 8.75 15.99 -30.97
CA GLY A 6 7.50 16.66 -30.61
C GLY A 6 6.85 16.18 -29.34
N GLY A 7 7.41 15.16 -28.65
CA GLY A 7 6.81 14.57 -27.45
C GLY A 7 5.47 13.87 -27.71
N VAL A 8 5.32 13.25 -28.89
CA VAL A 8 4.05 12.65 -29.33
C VAL A 8 4.12 11.12 -29.26
N VAL A 9 3.11 10.51 -28.61
CA VAL A 9 2.83 9.08 -28.69
C VAL A 9 1.83 8.85 -29.81
N ARG A 10 2.23 8.09 -30.84
CA ARG A 10 1.40 7.81 -32.01
C ARG A 10 1.45 6.33 -32.35
N VAL A 11 0.28 5.74 -32.64
CA VAL A 11 0.20 4.38 -33.19
C VAL A 11 0.67 4.37 -34.64
N LEU A 12 1.26 3.26 -35.08
CA LEU A 12 1.72 3.10 -36.46
C LEU A 12 0.58 2.80 -37.45
N HIS A 13 -0.50 2.18 -36.92
CA HIS A 13 -1.71 1.83 -37.71
C HIS A 13 -2.94 1.76 -36.80
N ASN A 14 -4.13 1.90 -37.38
CA ASN A 14 -5.39 2.00 -36.66
C ASN A 14 -5.76 0.76 -35.83
N LEU A 15 -5.30 -0.42 -36.21
CA LEU A 15 -5.60 -1.66 -35.51
C LEU A 15 -4.62 -1.96 -34.36
N SER A 16 -3.66 -1.06 -34.09
CA SER A 16 -2.57 -1.31 -33.14
C SER A 16 -3.05 -1.72 -31.75
N PHE A 17 -4.11 -1.12 -31.22
CA PHE A 17 -4.67 -1.44 -29.91
C PHE A 17 -5.63 -2.65 -29.97
N ILE A 18 -6.24 -2.90 -31.12
CA ILE A 18 -7.06 -4.11 -31.34
C ILE A 18 -6.16 -5.34 -31.39
N ASP A 19 -5.03 -5.27 -32.10
CA ASP A 19 -4.05 -6.36 -32.18
C ASP A 19 -3.44 -6.68 -30.82
N ASP A 20 -3.21 -5.65 -30.00
CA ASP A 20 -2.65 -5.80 -28.67
C ASP A 20 -3.10 -4.67 -27.71
N PRO A 21 -4.18 -4.87 -26.94
CA PRO A 21 -4.69 -3.86 -26.00
C PRO A 21 -3.70 -3.46 -24.90
N THR A 22 -2.67 -4.29 -24.57
CA THR A 22 -1.64 -3.88 -23.60
C THR A 22 -0.85 -2.66 -24.04
N ARG A 23 -0.84 -2.35 -25.33
CA ARG A 23 -0.20 -1.13 -25.85
C ARG A 23 -0.83 0.14 -25.32
N ILE A 24 -2.09 0.10 -24.86
CA ILE A 24 -2.74 1.26 -24.23
C ILE A 24 -2.03 1.59 -22.91
N PHE A 25 -1.76 0.60 -22.06
CA PHE A 25 -1.01 0.79 -20.81
C PHE A 25 0.39 1.34 -21.08
N ARG A 26 1.07 0.79 -22.08
CA ARG A 26 2.39 1.26 -22.49
C ARG A 26 2.36 2.69 -23.00
N ALA A 27 1.34 3.08 -23.76
CA ALA A 27 1.17 4.43 -24.25
C ALA A 27 0.97 5.42 -23.08
N VAL A 28 0.13 5.09 -22.10
CA VAL A 28 -0.04 5.87 -20.85
C VAL A 28 1.29 6.00 -20.11
N ARG A 29 2.05 4.91 -19.98
CA ARG A 29 3.37 4.95 -19.32
C ARG A 29 4.36 5.84 -20.07
N TYR A 30 4.36 5.85 -21.40
CA TYR A 30 5.23 6.72 -22.18
C TYR A 30 4.82 8.19 -22.05
N GLU A 31 3.51 8.50 -22.01
CA GLU A 31 3.04 9.85 -21.73
C GLU A 31 3.58 10.35 -20.39
N THR A 32 3.42 9.56 -19.32
CA THR A 32 3.79 9.99 -17.97
C THR A 32 5.30 9.98 -17.72
N ARG A 33 6.01 8.96 -18.20
CA ARG A 33 7.47 8.82 -18.03
C ARG A 33 8.26 9.90 -18.75
N TYR A 34 7.88 10.22 -19.98
CA TYR A 34 8.63 11.14 -20.84
C TYR A 34 7.98 12.53 -20.99
N GLY A 35 6.82 12.75 -20.38
CA GLY A 35 6.06 13.97 -20.56
C GLY A 35 5.45 14.10 -21.95
N PHE A 36 5.28 12.99 -22.66
CA PHE A 36 4.69 12.93 -23.99
C PHE A 36 3.16 13.00 -23.93
N ARG A 37 2.52 13.13 -25.11
CA ARG A 37 1.07 13.07 -25.23
C ARG A 37 0.66 12.24 -26.44
N MET A 38 -0.37 11.39 -26.26
CA MET A 38 -1.04 10.80 -27.41
C MET A 38 -1.65 11.90 -28.27
N ASP A 39 -1.48 11.79 -29.58
CA ASP A 39 -2.25 12.66 -30.48
C ASP A 39 -3.75 12.31 -30.40
N ALA A 40 -4.61 13.20 -30.88
CA ALA A 40 -6.07 13.05 -30.80
C ALA A 40 -6.56 11.74 -31.46
N HIS A 41 -5.93 11.32 -32.55
CA HIS A 41 -6.28 10.09 -33.26
C HIS A 41 -5.91 8.86 -32.43
N THR A 42 -4.68 8.78 -31.92
CA THR A 42 -4.21 7.69 -31.07
C THR A 42 -5.06 7.59 -29.80
N PHE A 43 -5.38 8.72 -29.16
CA PHE A 43 -6.25 8.76 -27.98
C PHE A 43 -7.65 8.23 -28.31
N GLY A 44 -8.24 8.63 -29.44
CA GLY A 44 -9.55 8.14 -29.89
C GLY A 44 -9.56 6.62 -30.11
N LEU A 45 -8.50 6.07 -30.72
CA LEU A 45 -8.35 4.63 -30.91
C LEU A 45 -8.19 3.87 -29.60
N ALA A 46 -7.43 4.41 -28.64
CA ALA A 46 -7.28 3.81 -27.31
C ALA A 46 -8.64 3.77 -26.57
N LYS A 47 -9.37 4.87 -26.59
CA LYS A 47 -10.69 4.97 -25.96
C LYS A 47 -11.69 4.01 -26.60
N ALA A 48 -11.76 3.93 -27.93
CA ALA A 48 -12.62 2.99 -28.64
C ALA A 48 -12.28 1.52 -28.29
N CYS A 49 -10.98 1.18 -28.17
CA CYS A 49 -10.56 -0.15 -27.77
C CYS A 49 -11.04 -0.51 -26.34
N VAL A 50 -10.99 0.44 -25.40
CA VAL A 50 -11.50 0.25 -24.03
C VAL A 50 -13.03 0.12 -24.06
N GLU A 51 -13.74 0.95 -24.82
CA GLU A 51 -15.19 0.91 -24.98
C GLU A 51 -15.71 -0.40 -25.63
N MET A 52 -14.88 -1.04 -26.46
CA MET A 52 -15.15 -2.38 -27.02
C MET A 52 -14.84 -3.54 -26.05
N ASP A 53 -14.43 -3.25 -24.80
CA ASP A 53 -14.06 -4.21 -23.76
C ASP A 53 -12.86 -5.12 -24.11
N LEU A 54 -12.01 -4.73 -25.07
CA LEU A 54 -10.86 -5.52 -25.46
C LEU A 54 -9.78 -5.60 -24.37
N VAL A 55 -9.80 -4.67 -23.41
CA VAL A 55 -8.94 -4.73 -22.21
C VAL A 55 -9.39 -5.86 -21.28
N GLY A 56 -10.72 -6.07 -21.14
CA GLY A 56 -11.30 -7.17 -20.36
C GLY A 56 -11.01 -8.56 -20.95
N GLU A 57 -10.78 -8.65 -22.26
CA GLU A 57 -10.40 -9.90 -22.95
C GLU A 57 -8.93 -10.31 -22.74
N LEU A 58 -8.09 -9.42 -22.23
CA LEU A 58 -6.69 -9.73 -21.95
C LEU A 58 -6.58 -10.83 -20.89
N SER A 59 -5.54 -11.68 -21.02
CA SER A 59 -5.24 -12.62 -19.94
C SER A 59 -4.91 -11.87 -18.65
N SER A 60 -5.42 -12.38 -17.54
CA SER A 60 -5.25 -11.80 -16.20
C SER A 60 -3.78 -11.49 -15.85
N ALA A 61 -2.85 -12.35 -16.29
CA ALA A 61 -1.43 -12.13 -16.07
C ALA A 61 -0.90 -10.88 -16.81
N ARG A 62 -1.37 -10.64 -18.05
CA ARG A 62 -0.98 -9.46 -18.82
C ARG A 62 -1.54 -8.18 -18.20
N VAL A 63 -2.81 -8.20 -17.77
CA VAL A 63 -3.41 -7.07 -17.06
C VAL A 63 -2.65 -6.76 -15.77
N ARG A 64 -2.36 -7.80 -14.98
CA ARG A 64 -1.54 -7.65 -13.76
C ARG A 64 -0.20 -6.98 -14.04
N ASP A 65 0.55 -7.50 -15.00
CA ASP A 65 1.92 -7.05 -15.27
C ASP A 65 1.92 -5.60 -15.77
N GLU A 66 0.99 -5.22 -16.63
CA GLU A 66 0.86 -3.85 -17.11
C GLU A 66 0.36 -2.89 -16.01
N LEU A 67 -0.59 -3.32 -15.18
CA LEU A 67 -1.09 -2.53 -14.06
C LEU A 67 0.02 -2.29 -13.01
N GLN A 68 0.77 -3.33 -12.64
CA GLN A 68 1.91 -3.20 -11.74
C GLN A 68 2.99 -2.28 -12.33
N ALA A 69 3.30 -2.43 -13.62
CA ALA A 69 4.27 -1.58 -14.29
C ALA A 69 3.82 -0.11 -14.31
N LEU A 70 2.54 0.15 -14.57
CA LEU A 70 1.96 1.49 -14.57
C LEU A 70 1.99 2.13 -13.18
N LEU A 71 1.59 1.36 -12.15
CA LEU A 71 1.60 1.81 -10.77
C LEU A 71 3.01 1.85 -10.15
N SER A 72 4.04 1.36 -10.82
CA SER A 72 5.44 1.48 -10.41
C SER A 72 6.15 2.71 -10.99
N GLU A 73 5.51 3.44 -11.91
CA GLU A 73 6.09 4.66 -12.48
C GLU A 73 6.26 5.74 -11.41
N GLU A 74 7.28 6.57 -11.54
CA GLU A 74 7.54 7.69 -10.64
C GLU A 74 6.34 8.65 -10.56
N ARG A 75 5.73 8.94 -11.71
CA ARG A 75 4.55 9.81 -11.82
C ARG A 75 3.25 9.01 -11.90
N ALA A 76 3.06 8.05 -10.99
CA ALA A 76 1.88 7.17 -11.01
C ALA A 76 0.55 7.92 -10.86
N ALA A 77 0.50 9.04 -10.14
CA ALA A 77 -0.68 9.88 -10.04
C ALA A 77 -1.16 10.38 -11.42
N ASP A 78 -0.24 10.81 -12.29
CA ASP A 78 -0.55 11.21 -13.67
C ASP A 78 -1.03 10.00 -14.49
N SER A 79 -0.40 8.83 -14.30
CA SER A 79 -0.82 7.59 -14.95
C SER A 79 -2.25 7.21 -14.56
N VAL A 80 -2.61 7.35 -13.28
CA VAL A 80 -3.96 7.07 -12.78
C VAL A 80 -4.99 8.06 -13.32
N ARG A 81 -4.65 9.35 -13.41
CA ARG A 81 -5.51 10.35 -14.06
C ARG A 81 -5.77 9.97 -15.52
N ARG A 82 -4.73 9.52 -16.21
CA ARG A 82 -4.85 9.11 -17.62
C ARG A 82 -5.65 7.81 -17.79
N MET A 83 -5.53 6.87 -16.83
CA MET A 83 -6.38 5.67 -16.79
C MET A 83 -7.87 6.04 -16.70
N ALA A 84 -8.22 7.00 -15.85
CA ALA A 84 -9.61 7.46 -15.71
C ALA A 84 -10.14 8.09 -16.99
N GLU A 85 -9.35 8.94 -17.66
CA GLU A 85 -9.73 9.58 -18.92
C GLU A 85 -10.03 8.57 -20.02
N LEU A 86 -9.32 7.46 -20.05
CA LEU A 86 -9.49 6.36 -21.01
C LEU A 86 -10.53 5.32 -20.56
N GLY A 87 -10.92 5.29 -19.27
CA GLY A 87 -11.83 4.30 -18.72
C GLY A 87 -11.18 2.94 -18.42
N ILE A 88 -9.85 2.87 -18.38
CA ILE A 88 -9.08 1.64 -18.15
C ILE A 88 -9.39 1.02 -16.78
N ASP A 89 -9.55 1.83 -15.75
CA ASP A 89 -9.88 1.38 -14.39
C ASP A 89 -11.16 0.55 -14.38
N ARG A 90 -12.22 1.04 -15.04
CA ARG A 90 -13.52 0.37 -15.14
C ARG A 90 -13.47 -0.89 -16.00
N ALA A 91 -12.65 -0.90 -17.04
CA ALA A 91 -12.43 -2.07 -17.87
C ALA A 91 -11.67 -3.19 -17.15
N ILE A 92 -10.79 -2.84 -16.17
CA ILE A 92 -10.10 -3.83 -15.34
C ILE A 92 -11.02 -4.37 -14.25
N HIS A 93 -11.74 -3.49 -13.54
CA HIS A 93 -12.71 -3.88 -12.51
C HIS A 93 -13.68 -2.72 -12.24
N SER A 94 -14.98 -3.02 -12.26
CA SER A 94 -16.05 -2.00 -12.17
C SER A 94 -15.99 -1.10 -10.93
N HIS A 95 -15.42 -1.59 -9.83
CA HIS A 95 -15.30 -0.87 -8.56
C HIS A 95 -13.93 -0.22 -8.34
N LEU A 96 -12.97 -0.37 -9.26
CA LEU A 96 -11.74 0.43 -9.18
C LEU A 96 -12.06 1.91 -9.33
N ALA A 97 -11.36 2.73 -8.59
CA ALA A 97 -11.63 4.15 -8.55
C ALA A 97 -10.36 4.98 -8.83
N ALA A 98 -10.18 5.33 -10.11
CA ALA A 98 -9.10 6.20 -10.58
C ALA A 98 -9.54 7.68 -10.63
N ASP A 99 -10.35 8.14 -9.69
CA ASP A 99 -10.87 9.50 -9.60
C ASP A 99 -9.84 10.51 -9.00
N GLU A 100 -10.21 11.78 -8.96
CA GLU A 100 -9.36 12.84 -8.40
C GLU A 100 -9.00 12.62 -6.92
N GLU A 101 -9.83 11.89 -6.17
CA GLU A 101 -9.49 11.50 -4.80
C GLU A 101 -8.36 10.46 -4.79
N ALA A 102 -8.40 9.48 -5.70
CA ALA A 102 -7.31 8.51 -5.84
C ALA A 102 -5.99 9.18 -6.20
N VAL A 103 -6.02 10.16 -7.10
CA VAL A 103 -4.84 10.94 -7.48
C VAL A 103 -4.22 11.62 -6.25
N ARG A 104 -5.03 12.36 -5.47
CA ARG A 104 -4.57 13.02 -4.24
C ARG A 104 -4.05 12.03 -3.18
N LEU A 105 -4.74 10.89 -3.04
CA LEU A 105 -4.31 9.86 -2.09
C LEU A 105 -3.01 9.19 -2.52
N ILE A 106 -2.79 8.95 -3.82
CA ILE A 106 -1.52 8.42 -4.33
C ILE A 106 -0.37 9.37 -4.02
N GLU A 107 -0.52 10.67 -4.28
CA GLU A 107 0.48 11.67 -3.94
C GLU A 107 0.78 11.68 -2.42
N ALA A 108 -0.25 11.58 -1.60
CA ALA A 108 -0.11 11.54 -0.15
C ALA A 108 0.58 10.25 0.34
N VAL A 109 0.16 9.07 -0.13
CA VAL A 109 0.79 7.80 0.28
C VAL A 109 2.21 7.66 -0.25
N ASP A 110 2.53 8.23 -1.40
CA ASP A 110 3.90 8.24 -1.94
C ASP A 110 4.83 9.04 -1.02
N SER A 111 4.43 10.25 -0.62
CA SER A 111 5.20 11.08 0.30
C SER A 111 5.38 10.39 1.67
N LEU A 112 4.32 9.77 2.20
CA LEU A 112 4.38 9.05 3.47
C LEU A 112 5.23 7.77 3.36
N ARG A 113 5.15 7.05 2.25
CA ARG A 113 5.99 5.88 1.99
C ARG A 113 7.46 6.25 1.95
N GLU A 114 7.83 7.32 1.27
CA GLU A 114 9.21 7.81 1.22
C GLU A 114 9.73 8.18 2.61
N ALA A 115 8.90 8.78 3.44
CA ALA A 115 9.27 9.20 4.78
C ALA A 115 9.40 8.03 5.77
N TYR A 116 8.49 7.06 5.71
CA TYR A 116 8.35 6.06 6.78
C TYR A 116 8.60 4.61 6.36
N ALA A 117 8.48 4.26 5.08
CA ALA A 117 8.64 2.89 4.59
C ALA A 117 9.16 2.85 3.14
N PRO A 118 10.33 3.42 2.84
CA PRO A 118 10.85 3.53 1.47
C PRO A 118 11.04 2.17 0.79
N GLU A 119 11.21 1.09 1.55
CA GLU A 119 11.35 -0.28 1.06
C GLU A 119 10.02 -0.91 0.63
N ALA A 120 8.88 -0.35 1.05
CA ALA A 120 7.57 -0.89 0.67
C ALA A 120 7.31 -0.68 -0.83
N PRO A 121 6.81 -1.69 -1.57
CA PRO A 121 6.53 -1.55 -2.98
C PRO A 121 5.44 -0.51 -3.26
N ALA A 122 5.80 0.60 -3.91
CA ALA A 122 4.89 1.70 -4.20
C ALA A 122 3.62 1.25 -4.94
N TRP A 123 3.75 0.36 -5.93
CA TRP A 123 2.61 -0.14 -6.72
C TRP A 123 1.52 -0.78 -5.85
N ARG A 124 1.90 -1.47 -4.77
CA ARG A 124 0.96 -2.17 -3.90
C ARG A 124 0.09 -1.20 -3.10
N LEU A 125 0.71 -0.18 -2.53
CA LEU A 125 0.02 0.88 -1.81
C LEU A 125 -0.91 1.68 -2.75
N ARG A 126 -0.42 2.01 -3.94
CA ARG A 126 -1.20 2.71 -4.98
C ARG A 126 -2.36 1.86 -5.49
N LEU A 127 -2.18 0.54 -5.59
CA LEU A 127 -3.27 -0.37 -5.92
C LEU A 127 -4.32 -0.44 -4.81
N ALA A 128 -3.90 -0.43 -3.53
CA ALA A 128 -4.83 -0.33 -2.40
C ALA A 128 -5.66 0.97 -2.45
N VAL A 129 -5.05 2.10 -2.86
CA VAL A 129 -5.79 3.35 -3.09
C VAL A 129 -6.85 3.19 -4.19
N LEU A 130 -6.51 2.58 -5.31
CA LEU A 130 -7.48 2.33 -6.40
C LEU A 130 -8.59 1.37 -5.97
N ALA A 131 -8.25 0.36 -5.17
CA ALA A 131 -9.16 -0.66 -4.67
C ALA A 131 -9.98 -0.22 -3.43
N ARG A 132 -9.84 1.01 -2.95
CA ARG A 132 -10.43 1.50 -1.69
C ARG A 132 -11.97 1.38 -1.58
N ARG A 133 -12.65 1.14 -2.70
CA ARG A 133 -14.10 0.93 -2.75
C ARG A 133 -14.51 -0.54 -2.78
N LEU A 134 -13.56 -1.45 -2.87
CA LEU A 134 -13.79 -2.88 -2.79
C LEU A 134 -13.83 -3.31 -1.32
N SER A 135 -14.58 -4.36 -1.02
CA SER A 135 -14.41 -5.10 0.23
C SER A 135 -13.12 -5.94 0.19
N SER A 136 -12.65 -6.37 1.36
CA SER A 136 -11.48 -7.26 1.43
C SER A 136 -11.67 -8.57 0.67
N THR A 137 -12.89 -9.12 0.67
CA THR A 137 -13.23 -10.34 -0.09
C THR A 137 -13.15 -10.08 -1.59
N GLU A 138 -13.75 -9.00 -2.07
CA GLU A 138 -13.64 -8.62 -3.49
C GLU A 138 -12.18 -8.40 -3.92
N VAL A 139 -11.36 -7.79 -3.07
CA VAL A 139 -9.91 -7.62 -3.36
C VAL A 139 -9.23 -8.98 -3.51
N LEU A 140 -9.49 -9.94 -2.60
CA LEU A 140 -8.87 -11.25 -2.63
C LEU A 140 -9.31 -12.05 -3.87
N ASP A 141 -10.60 -12.07 -4.19
CA ASP A 141 -11.16 -12.76 -5.35
C ASP A 141 -10.61 -12.17 -6.66
N TRP A 142 -10.58 -10.85 -6.74
CA TRP A 142 -10.01 -10.16 -7.91
C TRP A 142 -8.50 -10.37 -8.05
N ALA A 143 -7.76 -10.32 -6.94
CA ALA A 143 -6.32 -10.56 -6.92
C ALA A 143 -5.96 -12.01 -7.31
N GLU A 144 -6.77 -13.00 -6.91
CA GLU A 144 -6.64 -14.38 -7.36
C GLU A 144 -6.88 -14.48 -8.87
N GLY A 145 -7.94 -13.85 -9.37
CA GLY A 145 -8.21 -13.74 -10.81
C GLY A 145 -7.03 -13.14 -11.58
N LEU A 146 -6.39 -12.10 -11.06
CA LEU A 146 -5.19 -11.48 -11.63
C LEU A 146 -3.92 -12.30 -11.42
N LYS A 147 -3.94 -13.39 -10.69
CA LYS A 147 -2.76 -14.20 -10.32
C LYS A 147 -1.70 -13.36 -9.59
N LEU A 148 -2.12 -12.46 -8.71
CA LEU A 148 -1.23 -11.77 -7.80
C LEU A 148 -0.64 -12.77 -6.79
N ARG A 149 0.55 -12.46 -6.28
CA ARG A 149 1.13 -13.25 -5.19
C ARG A 149 0.22 -13.10 -3.97
N ARG A 150 -0.09 -14.22 -3.31
CA ARG A 150 -0.99 -14.28 -2.16
C ARG A 150 -0.64 -13.24 -1.09
N ARG A 151 0.64 -13.12 -0.74
CA ARG A 151 1.12 -12.13 0.24
C ARG A 151 0.77 -10.69 -0.15
N ASP A 152 0.89 -10.33 -1.42
CA ASP A 152 0.57 -8.98 -1.89
C ASP A 152 -0.94 -8.75 -1.90
N ALA A 153 -1.73 -9.76 -2.30
CA ALA A 153 -3.19 -9.71 -2.24
C ALA A 153 -3.70 -9.52 -0.81
N GLU A 154 -3.18 -10.29 0.15
CA GLU A 154 -3.50 -10.17 1.58
C GLU A 154 -3.17 -8.78 2.14
N ARG A 155 -2.02 -8.21 1.76
CA ARG A 155 -1.61 -6.86 2.17
C ARG A 155 -2.52 -5.76 1.61
N ILE A 156 -2.92 -5.89 0.34
CA ILE A 156 -3.85 -4.94 -0.28
C ILE A 156 -5.23 -5.04 0.38
N ALA A 157 -5.74 -6.27 0.57
CA ALA A 157 -7.03 -6.51 1.21
C ALA A 157 -7.06 -5.99 2.64
N ASP A 158 -5.99 -6.22 3.41
CA ASP A 158 -5.84 -5.68 4.76
C ASP A 158 -5.85 -4.15 4.75
N ALA A 159 -5.05 -3.51 3.90
CA ALA A 159 -4.98 -2.06 3.80
C ALA A 159 -6.35 -1.43 3.49
N VAL A 160 -7.08 -2.00 2.55
CA VAL A 160 -8.43 -1.54 2.19
C VAL A 160 -9.42 -1.70 3.35
N ALA A 161 -9.38 -2.86 4.03
CA ALA A 161 -10.31 -3.15 5.12
C ALA A 161 -10.03 -2.35 6.40
N VAL A 162 -8.73 -2.14 6.71
CA VAL A 162 -8.32 -1.59 8.00
C VAL A 162 -8.24 -0.07 8.01
N ALA A 163 -7.84 0.57 6.90
CA ALA A 163 -7.60 2.01 6.90
C ALA A 163 -8.79 2.85 7.42
N PRO A 164 -10.06 2.62 7.02
CA PRO A 164 -11.19 3.36 7.57
C PRO A 164 -11.42 3.11 9.06
N ARG A 165 -11.24 1.85 9.51
CA ARG A 165 -11.48 1.45 10.91
C ARG A 165 -10.37 1.93 11.84
N LEU A 166 -9.14 1.92 11.35
CA LEU A 166 -7.96 2.29 12.14
C LEU A 166 -8.03 3.75 12.59
N GLN A 167 -8.60 4.63 11.78
CA GLN A 167 -8.83 6.04 12.14
C GLN A 167 -9.68 6.18 13.40
N ASP A 168 -10.77 5.43 13.49
CA ASP A 168 -11.66 5.48 14.67
C ASP A 168 -11.00 4.84 15.88
N LEU A 169 -10.37 3.69 15.71
CA LEU A 169 -9.69 2.95 16.77
C LEU A 169 -8.56 3.77 17.41
N VAL A 170 -7.67 4.34 16.59
CA VAL A 170 -6.56 5.14 17.11
C VAL A 170 -7.03 6.47 17.63
N GLY A 171 -8.09 7.04 17.09
CA GLY A 171 -8.71 8.28 17.57
C GLY A 171 -9.11 8.25 19.05
N ALA A 172 -9.50 7.09 19.57
CA ALA A 172 -9.85 6.87 20.97
C ALA A 172 -8.67 6.43 21.86
N THR A 173 -7.58 5.92 21.29
CA THR A 173 -6.45 5.31 22.02
C THR A 173 -5.54 6.35 22.61
N LYS A 174 -5.24 6.27 23.92
CA LYS A 174 -4.34 7.22 24.63
C LYS A 174 -2.96 6.62 24.88
N GLU A 175 -2.90 5.37 25.27
CA GLU A 175 -1.67 4.69 25.68
C GLU A 175 -0.81 4.29 24.49
N PRO A 176 0.53 4.53 24.54
CA PRO A 176 1.44 4.23 23.45
C PRO A 176 1.45 2.74 23.07
N ALA A 177 1.47 1.84 24.04
CA ALA A 177 1.46 0.39 23.80
C ALA A 177 0.18 -0.05 23.08
N ALA A 178 -0.99 0.45 23.53
CA ALA A 178 -2.26 0.14 22.88
C ALA A 178 -2.35 0.72 21.45
N LEU A 179 -1.72 1.86 21.20
CA LEU A 179 -1.59 2.42 19.85
C LEU A 179 -0.73 1.51 18.97
N TRP A 180 0.43 1.11 19.47
CA TRP A 180 1.33 0.20 18.76
C TRP A 180 0.63 -1.12 18.41
N GLN A 181 -0.02 -1.78 19.38
CA GLN A 181 -0.75 -3.03 19.16
C GLN A 181 -1.81 -2.96 18.08
N ARG A 182 -2.45 -1.80 17.92
CA ARG A 182 -3.49 -1.60 16.90
C ARG A 182 -2.93 -1.32 15.51
N VAL A 183 -1.78 -0.67 15.42
CA VAL A 183 -1.22 -0.23 14.14
C VAL A 183 -0.21 -1.21 13.57
N ALA A 184 0.68 -1.79 14.40
CA ALA A 184 1.78 -2.63 13.96
C ALA A 184 1.37 -3.85 13.10
N PRO A 185 0.25 -4.55 13.33
CA PRO A 185 -0.18 -5.65 12.46
C PRO A 185 -0.43 -5.23 11.01
N HIS A 186 -0.74 -3.95 10.77
CA HIS A 186 -1.14 -3.38 9.49
C HIS A 186 -0.04 -2.53 8.83
N ASP A 187 1.14 -2.50 9.42
CA ASP A 187 2.30 -1.77 8.91
C ASP A 187 2.99 -2.58 7.77
N PRO A 188 3.43 -1.92 6.67
CA PRO A 188 3.28 -0.49 6.41
C PRO A 188 1.99 -0.11 5.66
N ASP A 189 1.41 -1.00 4.84
CA ASP A 189 0.41 -0.60 3.82
C ASP A 189 -0.89 -0.06 4.45
N GLY A 190 -1.47 -0.79 5.39
CA GLY A 190 -2.70 -0.37 6.08
C GLY A 190 -2.50 0.87 6.94
N ALA A 191 -1.35 0.94 7.64
CA ALA A 191 -1.01 2.08 8.48
C ALA A 191 -0.77 3.37 7.66
N LEU A 192 -0.05 3.28 6.54
CA LEU A 192 0.20 4.41 5.64
C LEU A 192 -1.09 4.90 4.95
N LEU A 193 -1.93 3.98 4.49
CA LEU A 193 -3.22 4.34 3.90
C LEU A 193 -4.15 4.98 4.94
N ALA A 194 -4.18 4.46 6.17
CA ALA A 194 -4.90 5.07 7.27
C ALA A 194 -4.38 6.47 7.59
N LEU A 195 -3.05 6.66 7.62
CA LEU A 195 -2.44 7.97 7.85
C LEU A 195 -2.80 8.98 6.75
N ALA A 196 -2.74 8.55 5.47
CA ALA A 196 -3.06 9.40 4.32
C ALA A 196 -4.51 9.91 4.34
N THR A 197 -5.43 9.07 4.84
CA THR A 197 -6.86 9.38 4.91
C THR A 197 -7.29 10.03 6.23
N SER A 198 -6.46 9.95 7.27
CA SER A 198 -6.77 10.46 8.62
C SER A 198 -6.64 11.97 8.74
N LYS A 199 -7.44 12.54 9.66
CA LYS A 199 -7.41 13.96 10.06
C LYS A 199 -7.37 14.10 11.58
N GLY A 200 -6.99 15.29 12.03
CA GLY A 200 -7.08 15.70 13.43
C GLY A 200 -6.33 14.76 14.37
N ARG A 201 -7.02 14.23 15.40
CA ARG A 201 -6.41 13.41 16.45
C ARG A 201 -5.90 12.06 15.95
N ALA A 202 -6.62 11.39 15.06
CA ALA A 202 -6.22 10.12 14.50
C ALA A 202 -4.91 10.28 13.72
N ARG A 203 -4.79 11.30 12.88
CA ARG A 203 -3.57 11.61 12.13
C ARG A 203 -2.37 11.79 13.05
N LYS A 204 -2.47 12.64 14.08
CA LYS A 204 -1.39 12.87 15.04
C LYS A 204 -0.91 11.61 15.75
N ARG A 205 -1.82 10.66 16.02
CA ARG A 205 -1.46 9.40 16.66
C ARG A 205 -0.80 8.41 15.70
N LEU A 206 -1.24 8.38 14.45
CA LEU A 206 -0.57 7.58 13.43
C LEU A 206 0.83 8.14 13.11
N GLU A 207 0.99 9.47 13.05
CA GLU A 207 2.30 10.11 12.95
C GLU A 207 3.19 9.70 14.14
N ARG A 208 2.67 9.79 15.37
CA ARG A 208 3.39 9.33 16.56
C ARG A 208 3.81 7.85 16.49
N TYR A 209 2.97 6.98 15.95
CA TYR A 209 3.33 5.59 15.75
C TYR A 209 4.58 5.46 14.88
N PHE A 210 4.61 6.12 13.73
CA PHE A 210 5.75 6.05 12.82
C PHE A 210 7.01 6.72 13.36
N GLU A 211 6.87 7.82 14.09
CA GLU A 211 7.99 8.63 14.57
C GLU A 211 8.60 8.12 15.88
N GLU A 212 7.78 7.57 16.78
CA GLU A 212 8.22 7.25 18.14
C GLU A 212 8.09 5.76 18.51
N LEU A 213 7.07 5.05 17.99
CA LEU A 213 6.70 3.75 18.54
C LEU A 213 7.07 2.57 17.65
N ARG A 214 7.08 2.76 16.33
CA ARG A 214 7.26 1.70 15.33
C ARG A 214 8.50 0.86 15.58
N ASP A 215 9.61 1.53 15.84
CA ASP A 215 10.93 0.92 15.94
C ASP A 215 11.35 0.61 17.37
N VAL A 216 10.42 0.72 18.34
CA VAL A 216 10.68 0.35 19.72
C VAL A 216 10.87 -1.16 19.82
N THR A 217 12.09 -1.57 20.14
CA THR A 217 12.48 -2.97 20.33
C THR A 217 13.03 -3.18 21.76
N LEU A 218 12.86 -4.39 22.26
CA LEU A 218 13.53 -4.80 23.50
C LEU A 218 15.03 -5.00 23.23
N GLU A 219 15.84 -4.70 24.23
CA GLU A 219 17.28 -4.97 24.24
C GLU A 219 17.60 -6.37 24.75
N ILE A 220 16.62 -7.03 25.39
CA ILE A 220 16.69 -8.43 25.78
C ILE A 220 15.88 -9.33 24.84
N SER A 221 16.26 -10.59 24.83
CA SER A 221 15.67 -11.64 23.97
C SER A 221 15.16 -12.81 24.81
N GLY A 222 14.54 -13.81 24.15
CA GLY A 222 14.19 -15.07 24.80
C GLY A 222 15.39 -15.83 25.38
N GLY A 223 16.59 -15.66 24.79
CA GLY A 223 17.83 -16.22 25.32
C GLY A 223 18.21 -15.63 26.68
N ASP A 224 18.06 -14.34 26.87
CA ASP A 224 18.29 -13.67 28.16
C ASP A 224 17.31 -14.15 29.23
N LEU A 225 16.04 -14.39 28.86
CA LEU A 225 15.03 -14.96 29.76
C LEU A 225 15.34 -16.39 30.12
N ALA A 226 15.95 -17.20 29.24
CA ALA A 226 16.40 -18.54 29.52
C ALA A 226 17.54 -18.56 30.58
N GLU A 227 18.47 -17.61 30.50
CA GLU A 227 19.52 -17.41 31.51
C GLU A 227 18.95 -17.02 32.89
N LEU A 228 17.79 -16.34 32.91
CA LEU A 228 17.05 -16.00 34.13
C LEU A 228 16.20 -17.16 34.68
N GLY A 229 16.26 -18.34 34.04
CA GLY A 229 15.58 -19.57 34.51
C GLY A 229 14.25 -19.85 33.83
N LEU A 230 13.80 -19.02 32.86
CA LEU A 230 12.63 -19.29 32.05
C LEU A 230 13.05 -20.12 30.83
N GLY A 231 12.99 -21.43 30.92
CA GLY A 231 13.27 -22.32 29.78
C GLY A 231 12.36 -22.05 28.57
N GLU A 232 12.57 -22.78 27.48
CA GLU A 232 11.69 -22.67 26.28
C GLU A 232 10.25 -23.03 26.67
N SER A 233 9.41 -22.00 26.80
CA SER A 233 8.00 -22.14 27.16
C SER A 233 7.14 -21.05 26.53
N PRO A 234 5.83 -21.25 26.38
CA PRO A 234 4.91 -20.20 25.94
C PRO A 234 4.95 -18.93 26.80
N GLN A 235 5.44 -19.01 28.04
CA GLN A 235 5.57 -17.87 28.96
C GLN A 235 6.63 -16.86 28.47
N VAL A 236 7.65 -17.29 27.72
CA VAL A 236 8.67 -16.39 27.14
C VAL A 236 8.02 -15.31 26.29
N GLY A 237 7.09 -15.70 25.43
CA GLY A 237 6.36 -14.75 24.58
C GLY A 237 5.55 -13.74 25.41
N ALA A 238 4.84 -14.20 26.43
CA ALA A 238 4.04 -13.34 27.28
C ALA A 238 4.88 -12.34 28.10
N VAL A 239 6.04 -12.77 28.61
CA VAL A 239 6.97 -11.89 29.32
C VAL A 239 7.54 -10.83 28.39
N LEU A 240 8.00 -11.21 27.17
CA LEU A 240 8.51 -10.26 26.20
C LEU A 240 7.42 -9.27 25.72
N GLU A 241 6.20 -9.70 25.58
CA GLU A 241 5.07 -8.82 25.23
C GLU A 241 4.78 -7.80 26.33
N GLU A 242 4.78 -8.24 27.60
CA GLU A 242 4.59 -7.34 28.75
C GLU A 242 5.74 -6.36 28.90
N LEU A 243 6.99 -6.79 28.73
CA LEU A 243 8.14 -5.89 28.74
C LEU A 243 8.07 -4.85 27.62
N ARG A 244 7.68 -5.28 26.41
CA ARG A 244 7.45 -4.35 25.29
C ARG A 244 6.36 -3.33 25.61
N ARG A 245 5.26 -3.78 26.21
CA ARG A 245 4.17 -2.90 26.65
C ARG A 245 4.68 -1.82 27.62
N ARG A 246 5.45 -2.22 28.62
CA ARG A 246 6.05 -1.30 29.60
C ARG A 246 7.04 -0.32 28.93
N LYS A 247 7.90 -0.83 28.02
CA LYS A 247 8.86 0.01 27.27
C LYS A 247 8.15 1.03 26.39
N LEU A 248 7.15 0.62 25.64
CA LEU A 248 6.32 1.51 24.82
C LEU A 248 5.64 2.61 25.64
N ASN A 249 5.24 2.31 26.87
CA ASN A 249 4.63 3.29 27.78
C ASN A 249 5.68 4.16 28.50
N GLY A 250 6.97 3.96 28.26
CA GLY A 250 8.06 4.72 28.90
C GLY A 250 8.36 4.29 30.34
N GLU A 251 7.91 3.12 30.76
CA GLU A 251 8.13 2.57 32.10
C GLU A 251 9.51 1.90 32.22
N LEU A 252 10.14 1.52 31.11
CA LEU A 252 11.46 0.87 31.05
C LEU A 252 12.39 1.62 30.11
N ASP A 253 13.62 1.83 30.55
CA ASP A 253 14.67 2.42 29.74
C ASP A 253 15.97 1.60 29.88
N GLY A 254 16.44 1.08 28.73
CA GLY A 254 17.65 0.27 28.60
C GLY A 254 17.56 -1.15 29.15
N ARG A 255 18.58 -1.95 28.78
CA ARG A 255 18.67 -3.39 29.05
C ARG A 255 18.56 -3.74 30.56
N ALA A 256 19.17 -2.92 31.41
CA ALA A 256 19.18 -3.20 32.86
C ALA A 256 17.75 -3.16 33.46
N ALA A 257 16.97 -2.13 33.08
CA ALA A 257 15.57 -2.02 33.53
C ALA A 257 14.71 -3.17 32.98
N GLU A 258 14.94 -3.58 31.72
CA GLU A 258 14.24 -4.72 31.12
C GLU A 258 14.54 -6.04 31.87
N ILE A 259 15.80 -6.29 32.27
CA ILE A 259 16.20 -7.45 33.04
C ILE A 259 15.54 -7.48 34.43
N GLU A 260 15.54 -6.35 35.15
CA GLU A 260 14.90 -6.27 36.46
C GLU A 260 13.39 -6.48 36.37
N ALA A 261 12.74 -5.86 35.41
CA ALA A 261 11.31 -6.06 35.17
C ALA A 261 11.00 -7.52 34.77
N ALA A 262 11.90 -8.18 34.02
CA ALA A 262 11.76 -9.59 33.70
C ALA A 262 11.81 -10.46 34.96
N LYS A 263 12.75 -10.23 35.88
CA LYS A 263 12.87 -10.94 37.14
C LYS A 263 11.62 -10.78 38.02
N GLU A 264 11.06 -9.56 38.07
CA GLU A 264 9.81 -9.31 38.79
C GLU A 264 8.66 -10.15 38.23
N LEU A 265 8.52 -10.19 36.89
CA LEU A 265 7.47 -10.97 36.23
C LEU A 265 7.63 -12.48 36.41
N LEU A 266 8.86 -12.97 36.59
CA LEU A 266 9.14 -14.39 36.84
C LEU A 266 8.92 -14.80 38.30
N SER A 267 8.91 -13.82 39.20
CA SER A 267 8.74 -14.06 40.67
C SER A 267 7.27 -13.96 41.10
N ALA A 268 6.39 -13.44 40.25
CA ALA A 268 4.97 -13.20 40.51
C ALA A 268 4.11 -14.40 40.08
#